data_7f20b0078ca19fcfa29b87ea4d7a1669
#
_entry.id   7f20b0078ca19fcfa29b87ea4d7a1669
#
_cell.length_a   1.000
_cell.length_b   1.000
_cell.length_c   1.000
_cell.angle_alpha   90.00
_cell.angle_beta   90.00
_cell.angle_gamma   90.00
#
_symmetry.space_group_name_H-M   'P 1'
#
loop_
_entity.id
_entity.type
_entity.pdbx_description
1 polymer ?
#
loop_
_entity_poly.entity_id
_entity_poly.type
_entity_poly.pdbx_seq_one_letter_code
_entity_poly.pdbx_strand_id
1 'polypeptide(L)'
;MKWYVLDAVFKRNFVSYFSNPTGYVFICVFVLLGSLAAFWPPEFFNSNLANLDQLNRYLPYILLVFIPAITMSVWADERRQGTDELILTIPASDIEVVVGKYLSAVGIYTVSLIFSYLCNLVILQIWGNPDPGLFLTNYLGYWFVGLAMLAIGMVASFLTSNLTVSFILGLILNAPLVVADQASSVMGPKFAAVVRSWSLAENFIDFGRGIVSLSAVGYFLGIVTVCLYISMVLIGRRHWTGRRDGARMGTHFVARTVGIAIAAFGVVLTFRAYDVRADLSAEQISSLSRDTKQLLSGLNTEQAIEVTAYVSPAVPEDYAQTRLTLLNMLRQFQRLSGGKLRVDVIETETKTEAASLASQQFGIEPVTVLSRERGAFRDEDIFLGCAFTCGLEKVVVPFFDRGTPVEYELIRSICTVAEQKRKRLGVVTTDADLFGGFDMASGQQRPRQPVLEELEKQYEVVQVDPAAPITETYDVLMVVQPSSLGPEQMNNFVAAVRAGQPVAIFEDPLPVLMNSVPGTSQPRRGGGGAMAMFQQQSQPKGDLSQLWDVLGLELSAGSGRPLMGQMGSSPYVVWQDYNPHPKLELPSEFVFIDAELGEADGGVSRSFNPANPITSGLQEVLFPFPG
;
A
#
# COMPACT_ATOMS: atom_id res chain seq x y z
N MET A 1 43.89 3.03 4.30
CA MET A 1 43.45 2.10 3.25
C MET A 1 44.00 2.55 1.91
N LYS A 2 44.80 1.71 1.22
CA LYS A 2 45.44 2.04 -0.06
C LYS A 2 44.51 1.64 -1.21
N TRP A 3 43.87 2.60 -1.83
CA TRP A 3 42.89 2.38 -2.87
C TRP A 3 43.39 1.54 -4.07
N TYR A 4 44.68 1.74 -4.44
CA TYR A 4 45.28 0.98 -5.53
C TYR A 4 45.39 -0.53 -5.26
N VAL A 5 45.59 -0.95 -3.98
CA VAL A 5 45.60 -2.36 -3.60
C VAL A 5 44.24 -2.97 -3.68
N LEU A 6 43.22 -2.26 -3.15
CA LEU A 6 41.82 -2.68 -3.22
C LEU A 6 41.38 -2.85 -4.68
N ASP A 7 41.65 -1.86 -5.55
CA ASP A 7 41.30 -1.91 -6.97
C ASP A 7 42.01 -3.07 -7.69
N ALA A 8 43.29 -3.33 -7.39
CA ALA A 8 44.02 -4.46 -7.96
C ALA A 8 43.43 -5.82 -7.56
N VAL A 9 43.07 -5.99 -6.27
CA VAL A 9 42.43 -7.22 -5.78
C VAL A 9 41.03 -7.38 -6.38
N PHE A 10 40.26 -6.31 -6.43
CA PHE A 10 38.95 -6.29 -7.06
C PHE A 10 39.03 -6.72 -8.54
N LYS A 11 39.82 -6.00 -9.34
CA LYS A 11 39.96 -6.26 -10.78
C LYS A 11 40.43 -7.68 -11.07
N ARG A 12 41.42 -8.18 -10.32
CA ARG A 12 41.93 -9.53 -10.50
C ARG A 12 40.81 -10.58 -10.36
N ASN A 13 40.04 -10.53 -9.26
CA ASN A 13 39.01 -11.51 -8.98
C ASN A 13 37.79 -11.33 -9.91
N PHE A 14 37.39 -10.09 -10.17
CA PHE A 14 36.26 -9.78 -11.05
C PHE A 14 36.52 -10.23 -12.48
N VAL A 15 37.66 -9.84 -13.07
CA VAL A 15 38.01 -10.22 -14.44
C VAL A 15 38.21 -11.75 -14.55
N SER A 16 38.83 -12.39 -13.56
CA SER A 16 39.02 -13.84 -13.54
C SER A 16 37.70 -14.60 -13.62
N TYR A 17 36.63 -14.11 -12.99
CA TYR A 17 35.31 -14.74 -13.03
C TYR A 17 34.69 -14.68 -14.45
N PHE A 18 34.80 -13.53 -15.11
CA PHE A 18 34.26 -13.35 -16.47
C PHE A 18 35.18 -13.87 -17.59
N SER A 19 36.43 -14.18 -17.30
CA SER A 19 37.33 -14.88 -18.23
C SER A 19 36.96 -16.35 -18.40
N ASN A 20 36.14 -16.89 -17.53
CA ASN A 20 35.67 -18.27 -17.59
C ASN A 20 34.23 -18.32 -18.14
N PRO A 21 33.91 -19.21 -19.12
CA PRO A 21 32.55 -19.38 -19.64
C PRO A 21 31.50 -19.70 -18.56
N THR A 22 31.90 -20.33 -17.45
CA THR A 22 31.00 -20.61 -16.32
C THR A 22 30.34 -19.39 -15.73
N GLY A 23 31.01 -18.22 -15.74
CA GLY A 23 30.44 -16.96 -15.26
C GLY A 23 29.22 -16.52 -16.07
N TYR A 24 29.29 -16.64 -17.39
CA TYR A 24 28.16 -16.27 -18.28
C TYR A 24 26.99 -17.26 -18.14
N VAL A 25 27.27 -18.56 -18.07
CA VAL A 25 26.24 -19.59 -17.84
C VAL A 25 25.53 -19.32 -16.52
N PHE A 26 26.27 -18.94 -15.48
CA PHE A 26 25.72 -18.61 -14.19
C PHE A 26 24.73 -17.43 -14.26
N ILE A 27 25.09 -16.33 -14.96
CA ILE A 27 24.20 -15.20 -15.17
C ILE A 27 22.94 -15.62 -15.93
N CYS A 28 23.10 -16.39 -17.03
CA CYS A 28 21.96 -16.85 -17.83
C CYS A 28 20.98 -17.68 -16.98
N VAL A 29 21.50 -18.61 -16.16
CA VAL A 29 20.66 -19.45 -15.30
C VAL A 29 20.00 -18.62 -14.21
N PHE A 30 20.71 -17.67 -13.61
CA PHE A 30 20.14 -16.74 -12.62
C PHE A 30 18.98 -15.92 -13.18
N VAL A 31 19.17 -15.31 -14.35
CA VAL A 31 18.14 -14.50 -15.03
C VAL A 31 16.95 -15.37 -15.41
N LEU A 32 17.20 -16.58 -15.98
CA LEU A 32 16.14 -17.51 -16.36
C LEU A 32 15.30 -17.93 -15.15
N LEU A 33 15.93 -18.35 -14.05
CA LEU A 33 15.21 -18.77 -12.84
C LEU A 33 14.49 -17.60 -12.18
N GLY A 34 15.09 -16.41 -12.18
CA GLY A 34 14.43 -15.19 -11.68
C GLY A 34 13.19 -14.84 -12.50
N SER A 35 13.28 -14.87 -13.83
CA SER A 35 12.13 -14.59 -14.70
C SER A 35 11.06 -15.67 -14.60
N LEU A 36 11.44 -16.95 -14.49
CA LEU A 36 10.48 -18.02 -14.23
C LEU A 36 9.76 -17.81 -12.88
N ALA A 37 10.49 -17.46 -11.83
CA ALA A 37 9.90 -17.20 -10.52
C ALA A 37 8.96 -15.99 -10.51
N ALA A 38 9.23 -14.97 -11.35
CA ALA A 38 8.41 -13.79 -11.48
C ALA A 38 7.09 -14.06 -12.22
N PHE A 39 7.13 -14.81 -13.34
CA PHE A 39 6.05 -14.85 -14.33
C PHE A 39 5.40 -16.22 -14.51
N TRP A 40 6.00 -17.30 -14.03
CA TRP A 40 5.41 -18.65 -14.13
C TRP A 40 4.23 -18.90 -13.19
N PRO A 41 4.21 -18.39 -11.93
CA PRO A 41 3.10 -18.63 -11.02
C PRO A 41 1.79 -18.04 -11.57
N PRO A 42 0.68 -18.81 -11.55
CA PRO A 42 -0.62 -18.34 -12.04
C PRO A 42 -1.14 -17.12 -11.27
N GLU A 43 -0.67 -16.90 -10.06
CA GLU A 43 -1.00 -15.74 -9.22
C GLU A 43 -0.58 -14.42 -9.87
N PHE A 44 0.49 -14.41 -10.69
CA PHE A 44 0.89 -13.22 -11.44
C PHE A 44 -0.21 -12.76 -12.40
N PHE A 45 -0.77 -13.69 -13.17
CA PHE A 45 -1.85 -13.38 -14.12
C PHE A 45 -3.19 -13.14 -13.42
N ASN A 46 -3.46 -13.84 -12.31
CA ASN A 46 -4.71 -13.69 -11.56
C ASN A 46 -4.80 -12.35 -10.82
N SER A 47 -3.67 -11.80 -10.38
CA SER A 47 -3.63 -10.49 -9.72
C SER A 47 -3.83 -9.32 -10.69
N ASN A 48 -3.57 -9.52 -11.97
CA ASN A 48 -3.61 -8.50 -13.03
C ASN A 48 -2.79 -7.23 -12.70
N LEU A 49 -1.67 -7.41 -11.98
CA LEU A 49 -0.78 -6.34 -11.57
C LEU A 49 0.61 -6.52 -12.21
N ALA A 50 1.11 -5.46 -12.86
CA ALA A 50 2.46 -5.45 -13.43
C ALA A 50 3.53 -5.19 -12.36
N ASN A 51 3.69 -6.13 -11.43
CA ASN A 51 4.62 -6.03 -10.31
C ASN A 51 5.54 -7.27 -10.19
N LEU A 52 6.44 -7.27 -9.21
CA LEU A 52 7.37 -8.36 -8.93
C LEU A 52 7.04 -9.15 -7.66
N ASP A 53 5.80 -9.15 -7.19
CA ASP A 53 5.43 -9.80 -5.92
C ASP A 53 5.77 -11.29 -5.88
N GLN A 54 5.61 -11.99 -7.00
CA GLN A 54 5.99 -13.39 -7.09
C GLN A 54 7.52 -13.58 -6.97
N LEU A 55 8.29 -12.72 -7.62
CA LEU A 55 9.75 -12.73 -7.50
C LEU A 55 10.19 -12.40 -6.06
N ASN A 56 9.55 -11.45 -5.41
CA ASN A 56 9.81 -11.10 -4.00
C ASN A 56 9.71 -12.31 -3.08
N ARG A 57 8.75 -13.19 -3.34
CA ARG A 57 8.52 -14.41 -2.56
C ARG A 57 9.59 -15.48 -2.79
N TYR A 58 10.02 -15.66 -4.03
CA TYR A 58 10.93 -16.79 -4.39
C TYR A 58 12.40 -16.41 -4.42
N LEU A 59 12.75 -15.13 -4.59
CA LEU A 59 14.13 -14.70 -4.75
C LEU A 59 15.06 -15.09 -3.58
N PRO A 60 14.66 -14.96 -2.29
CA PRO A 60 15.53 -15.37 -1.19
C PRO A 60 15.97 -16.85 -1.29
N TYR A 61 15.09 -17.74 -1.78
CA TYR A 61 15.41 -19.16 -2.00
C TYR A 61 16.34 -19.36 -3.20
N ILE A 62 16.15 -18.58 -4.28
CA ILE A 62 17.07 -18.59 -5.42
C ILE A 62 18.45 -18.14 -4.95
N LEU A 63 18.54 -17.04 -4.22
CA LEU A 63 19.79 -16.50 -3.69
C LEU A 63 20.46 -17.48 -2.70
N LEU A 64 19.69 -18.26 -1.97
CA LEU A 64 20.23 -19.27 -1.04
C LEU A 64 21.14 -20.28 -1.74
N VAL A 65 20.90 -20.57 -3.03
CA VAL A 65 21.74 -21.45 -3.86
C VAL A 65 22.78 -20.63 -4.62
N PHE A 66 22.40 -19.50 -5.21
CA PHE A 66 23.28 -18.73 -6.08
C PHE A 66 24.41 -18.01 -5.35
N ILE A 67 24.15 -17.45 -4.17
CA ILE A 67 25.17 -16.73 -3.41
C ILE A 67 26.30 -17.66 -2.94
N PRO A 68 26.04 -18.85 -2.35
CA PRO A 68 27.10 -19.80 -2.06
C PRO A 68 27.90 -20.24 -3.28
N ALA A 69 27.28 -20.36 -4.46
CA ALA A 69 27.98 -20.70 -5.68
C ALA A 69 28.98 -19.60 -6.13
N ILE A 70 28.66 -18.33 -5.92
CA ILE A 70 29.62 -17.22 -6.15
C ILE A 70 30.72 -17.23 -5.10
N THR A 71 30.36 -17.39 -3.82
CA THR A 71 31.29 -17.19 -2.70
C THR A 71 32.19 -18.38 -2.43
N MET A 72 31.81 -19.60 -2.85
CA MET A 72 32.58 -20.80 -2.57
C MET A 72 34.03 -20.73 -3.03
N SER A 73 34.33 -20.05 -4.13
CA SER A 73 35.67 -19.95 -4.71
C SER A 73 36.51 -18.81 -4.15
N VAL A 74 35.89 -17.82 -3.45
CA VAL A 74 36.56 -16.57 -3.05
C VAL A 74 37.81 -16.80 -2.17
N TRP A 75 37.74 -17.74 -1.24
CA TRP A 75 38.85 -18.15 -0.38
C TRP A 75 39.24 -19.61 -0.50
N ALA A 76 38.24 -20.50 -0.65
CA ALA A 76 38.50 -21.96 -0.64
C ALA A 76 39.35 -22.39 -1.82
N ASP A 77 39.22 -21.76 -2.98
CA ASP A 77 40.03 -22.09 -4.16
C ASP A 77 41.49 -21.64 -3.99
N GLU A 78 41.74 -20.45 -3.48
CA GLU A 78 43.09 -19.96 -3.19
C GLU A 78 43.78 -20.80 -2.11
N ARG A 79 43.03 -21.22 -1.09
CA ARG A 79 43.55 -22.16 -0.06
C ARG A 79 43.87 -23.52 -0.63
N ARG A 80 43.04 -24.01 -1.54
CA ARG A 80 43.30 -25.28 -2.22
C ARG A 80 44.56 -25.23 -3.06
N GLN A 81 44.83 -24.08 -3.68
CA GLN A 81 46.02 -23.86 -4.53
C GLN A 81 47.25 -23.40 -3.73
N GLY A 82 47.12 -23.10 -2.44
CA GLY A 82 48.18 -22.53 -1.61
C GLY A 82 48.59 -21.08 -1.96
N THR A 83 47.78 -20.40 -2.80
CA THR A 83 48.07 -19.03 -3.24
C THR A 83 47.62 -17.97 -2.21
N ASP A 84 46.87 -18.36 -1.21
CA ASP A 84 46.44 -17.53 -0.11
C ASP A 84 47.65 -17.01 0.73
N GLU A 85 48.71 -17.79 0.88
CA GLU A 85 49.94 -17.34 1.55
C GLU A 85 50.63 -16.24 0.76
N LEU A 86 50.65 -16.31 -0.58
CA LEU A 86 51.26 -15.27 -1.43
C LEU A 86 50.52 -13.93 -1.31
N ILE A 87 49.20 -13.99 -1.25
CA ILE A 87 48.38 -12.76 -1.12
C ILE A 87 48.65 -12.08 0.25
N LEU A 88 48.87 -12.87 1.28
CA LEU A 88 49.09 -12.35 2.64
C LEU A 88 50.54 -11.91 2.88
N THR A 89 51.49 -12.19 1.98
CA THR A 89 52.88 -11.67 2.01
C THR A 89 53.00 -10.30 1.31
N ILE A 90 51.99 -9.87 0.56
CA ILE A 90 51.96 -8.53 -0.07
C ILE A 90 51.85 -7.47 1.03
N PRO A 91 52.52 -6.28 0.89
CA PRO A 91 52.43 -5.19 1.88
C PRO A 91 51.08 -4.47 1.81
N ALA A 92 50.01 -5.21 2.03
CA ALA A 92 48.62 -4.79 2.10
C ALA A 92 48.05 -5.06 3.50
N SER A 93 47.11 -4.25 3.94
CA SER A 93 46.38 -4.55 5.18
C SER A 93 45.32 -5.65 4.92
N ASP A 94 45.07 -6.49 5.94
CA ASP A 94 44.05 -7.56 5.84
C ASP A 94 42.68 -7.02 5.39
N ILE A 95 42.31 -5.82 5.83
CA ILE A 95 41.06 -5.17 5.45
C ILE A 95 41.01 -4.82 3.97
N GLU A 96 42.12 -4.42 3.33
CA GLU A 96 42.15 -4.10 1.89
C GLU A 96 41.91 -5.35 1.04
N VAL A 97 42.48 -6.49 1.48
CA VAL A 97 42.30 -7.78 0.81
C VAL A 97 40.89 -8.31 0.99
N VAL A 98 40.36 -8.30 2.22
CA VAL A 98 39.00 -8.78 2.52
C VAL A 98 37.95 -7.96 1.77
N VAL A 99 38.03 -6.63 1.87
CA VAL A 99 37.08 -5.73 1.21
C VAL A 99 37.21 -5.82 -0.31
N GLY A 100 38.42 -5.91 -0.86
CA GLY A 100 38.62 -6.06 -2.30
C GLY A 100 38.01 -7.34 -2.87
N LYS A 101 38.16 -8.47 -2.17
CA LYS A 101 37.51 -9.73 -2.53
C LYS A 101 35.99 -9.69 -2.37
N TYR A 102 35.51 -9.11 -1.28
CA TYR A 102 34.08 -8.93 -1.07
C TYR A 102 33.46 -8.09 -2.18
N LEU A 103 34.06 -6.96 -2.51
CA LEU A 103 33.57 -6.09 -3.57
C LEU A 103 33.59 -6.76 -4.96
N SER A 104 34.57 -7.67 -5.21
CA SER A 104 34.56 -8.44 -6.47
C SER A 104 33.34 -9.38 -6.56
N ALA A 105 32.98 -10.05 -5.47
CA ALA A 105 31.79 -10.88 -5.40
C ALA A 105 30.49 -10.05 -5.51
N VAL A 106 30.46 -8.88 -4.86
CA VAL A 106 29.37 -7.91 -5.02
C VAL A 106 29.25 -7.45 -6.47
N GLY A 107 30.37 -7.14 -7.14
CA GLY A 107 30.38 -6.74 -8.54
C GLY A 107 29.79 -7.81 -9.46
N ILE A 108 30.17 -9.07 -9.28
CA ILE A 108 29.62 -10.20 -10.04
C ILE A 108 28.10 -10.32 -9.84
N TYR A 109 27.65 -10.24 -8.60
CA TYR A 109 26.23 -10.28 -8.26
C TYR A 109 25.46 -9.08 -8.84
N THR A 110 26.04 -7.87 -8.76
CA THR A 110 25.44 -6.64 -9.30
C THR A 110 25.25 -6.74 -10.80
N VAL A 111 26.23 -7.25 -11.55
CA VAL A 111 26.09 -7.50 -12.98
C VAL A 111 24.94 -8.48 -13.26
N SER A 112 24.85 -9.58 -12.49
CA SER A 112 23.75 -10.55 -12.64
C SER A 112 22.38 -9.92 -12.39
N LEU A 113 22.27 -9.06 -11.35
CA LEU A 113 21.05 -8.32 -11.07
C LEU A 113 20.68 -7.31 -12.15
N ILE A 114 21.67 -6.61 -12.74
CA ILE A 114 21.40 -5.66 -13.85
C ILE A 114 20.81 -6.40 -15.04
N PHE A 115 21.33 -7.57 -15.41
CA PHE A 115 20.75 -8.38 -16.48
C PHE A 115 19.33 -8.83 -16.13
N SER A 116 19.10 -9.29 -14.91
CA SER A 116 17.76 -9.65 -14.44
C SER A 116 16.79 -8.45 -14.46
N TYR A 117 17.27 -7.27 -14.02
CA TYR A 117 16.51 -6.02 -14.06
C TYR A 117 16.05 -5.70 -15.49
N LEU A 118 16.98 -5.69 -16.45
CA LEU A 118 16.66 -5.37 -17.84
C LEU A 118 15.69 -6.38 -18.45
N CYS A 119 15.91 -7.68 -18.24
CA CYS A 119 15.01 -8.72 -18.77
C CYS A 119 13.60 -8.61 -18.20
N ASN A 120 13.47 -8.49 -16.88
CA ASN A 120 12.16 -8.44 -16.24
C ASN A 120 11.44 -7.11 -16.52
N LEU A 121 12.18 -5.99 -16.65
CA LEU A 121 11.59 -4.71 -17.05
C LEU A 121 10.97 -4.79 -18.45
N VAL A 122 11.69 -5.36 -19.42
CA VAL A 122 11.19 -5.53 -20.79
C VAL A 122 9.94 -6.40 -20.82
N ILE A 123 9.92 -7.51 -20.06
CA ILE A 123 8.75 -8.39 -20.00
C ILE A 123 7.54 -7.66 -19.42
N LEU A 124 7.74 -6.92 -18.31
CA LEU A 124 6.64 -6.20 -17.66
C LEU A 124 6.10 -5.05 -18.52
N GLN A 125 6.97 -4.34 -19.26
CA GLN A 125 6.55 -3.29 -20.20
C GLN A 125 5.75 -3.83 -21.40
N ILE A 126 5.99 -5.08 -21.81
CA ILE A 126 5.20 -5.72 -22.87
C ILE A 126 3.80 -6.09 -22.38
N TRP A 127 3.66 -6.45 -21.11
CA TRP A 127 2.40 -6.96 -20.54
C TRP A 127 1.61 -5.92 -19.74
N GLY A 128 2.19 -4.74 -19.43
CA GLY A 128 1.52 -3.68 -18.68
C GLY A 128 2.44 -2.50 -18.39
N ASN A 129 1.97 -1.58 -17.56
CA ASN A 129 2.71 -0.40 -17.12
C ASN A 129 3.24 -0.61 -15.69
N PRO A 130 4.48 -1.11 -15.51
CA PRO A 130 5.04 -1.27 -14.18
C PRO A 130 5.39 0.09 -13.56
N ASP A 131 5.13 0.25 -12.25
CA ASP A 131 5.62 1.40 -11.49
C ASP A 131 7.16 1.38 -11.44
N PRO A 132 7.86 2.37 -12.05
CA PRO A 132 9.31 2.38 -12.12
C PRO A 132 9.98 2.54 -10.75
N GLY A 133 9.33 3.24 -9.82
CA GLY A 133 9.83 3.43 -8.47
C GLY A 133 9.73 2.15 -7.64
N LEU A 134 8.59 1.48 -7.69
CA LEU A 134 8.39 0.17 -7.06
C LEU A 134 9.35 -0.86 -7.63
N PHE A 135 9.52 -0.88 -8.96
CA PHE A 135 10.44 -1.80 -9.64
C PHE A 135 11.89 -1.58 -9.22
N LEU A 136 12.35 -0.32 -9.16
CA LEU A 136 13.69 0.04 -8.74
C LEU A 136 13.95 -0.34 -7.27
N THR A 137 13.00 -0.06 -6.37
CA THR A 137 13.14 -0.37 -4.96
C THR A 137 13.18 -1.87 -4.69
N ASN A 138 12.41 -2.68 -5.41
CA ASN A 138 12.51 -4.13 -5.34
C ASN A 138 13.95 -4.61 -5.65
N TYR A 139 14.54 -4.14 -6.76
CA TYR A 139 15.91 -4.51 -7.13
C TYR A 139 16.97 -3.97 -6.18
N LEU A 140 16.75 -2.78 -5.61
CA LEU A 140 17.60 -2.25 -4.54
C LEU A 140 17.54 -3.15 -3.29
N GLY A 141 16.37 -3.60 -2.91
CA GLY A 141 16.18 -4.57 -1.83
C GLY A 141 16.87 -5.90 -2.11
N TYR A 142 16.74 -6.45 -3.33
CA TYR A 142 17.46 -7.65 -3.75
C TYR A 142 18.97 -7.47 -3.62
N TRP A 143 19.47 -6.30 -4.00
CA TRP A 143 20.89 -5.98 -3.88
C TRP A 143 21.35 -6.00 -2.42
N PHE A 144 20.62 -5.37 -1.50
CA PHE A 144 20.94 -5.40 -0.08
C PHE A 144 20.88 -6.80 0.55
N VAL A 145 19.86 -7.60 0.20
CA VAL A 145 19.76 -9.02 0.60
C VAL A 145 21.00 -9.79 0.14
N GLY A 146 21.36 -9.62 -1.12
CA GLY A 146 22.55 -10.28 -1.68
C GLY A 146 23.86 -9.83 -1.02
N LEU A 147 24.01 -8.53 -0.69
CA LEU A 147 25.17 -8.04 0.06
C LEU A 147 25.35 -8.77 1.39
N ALA A 148 24.28 -8.93 2.17
CA ALA A 148 24.32 -9.61 3.44
C ALA A 148 24.67 -11.09 3.26
N MET A 149 24.01 -11.78 2.32
CA MET A 149 24.26 -13.20 2.05
C MET A 149 25.67 -13.46 1.51
N LEU A 150 26.19 -12.56 0.65
CA LEU A 150 27.59 -12.63 0.15
C LEU A 150 28.62 -12.53 1.29
N ALA A 151 28.38 -11.64 2.25
CA ALA A 151 29.27 -11.47 3.40
C ALA A 151 29.30 -12.73 4.26
N ILE A 152 28.15 -13.38 4.50
CA ILE A 152 28.04 -14.65 5.21
C ILE A 152 28.72 -15.79 4.41
N GLY A 153 28.45 -15.86 3.10
CA GLY A 153 29.05 -16.85 2.21
C GLY A 153 30.59 -16.74 2.14
N MET A 154 31.12 -15.51 2.21
CA MET A 154 32.56 -15.29 2.28
C MET A 154 33.19 -15.85 3.57
N VAL A 155 32.50 -15.71 4.71
CA VAL A 155 32.94 -16.36 5.98
C VAL A 155 32.97 -17.87 5.81
N ALA A 156 31.92 -18.46 5.20
CA ALA A 156 31.87 -19.90 4.93
C ALA A 156 33.03 -20.35 4.06
N SER A 157 33.33 -19.63 2.99
CA SER A 157 34.45 -19.92 2.09
C SER A 157 35.80 -19.87 2.80
N PHE A 158 35.93 -19.04 3.82
CA PHE A 158 37.16 -18.91 4.60
C PHE A 158 37.38 -20.11 5.54
N LEU A 159 36.34 -20.86 5.94
CA LEU A 159 36.44 -21.94 6.92
C LEU A 159 37.02 -23.25 6.34
N THR A 160 37.03 -23.42 5.03
CA THR A 160 37.43 -24.67 4.35
C THR A 160 38.29 -24.42 3.12
N SER A 161 39.06 -25.43 2.70
CA SER A 161 39.78 -25.43 1.43
C SER A 161 39.08 -26.23 0.33
N ASN A 162 37.95 -26.88 0.63
CA ASN A 162 37.17 -27.65 -0.34
C ASN A 162 35.99 -26.82 -0.85
N LEU A 163 35.87 -26.67 -2.18
CA LEU A 163 34.83 -25.88 -2.82
C LEU A 163 33.41 -26.38 -2.49
N THR A 164 33.21 -27.71 -2.54
CA THR A 164 31.90 -28.32 -2.27
C THR A 164 31.48 -28.09 -0.81
N VAL A 165 32.42 -28.27 0.12
CA VAL A 165 32.16 -28.01 1.55
C VAL A 165 31.90 -26.54 1.78
N SER A 166 32.61 -25.64 1.09
CA SER A 166 32.37 -24.18 1.13
C SER A 166 30.97 -23.83 0.68
N PHE A 167 30.52 -24.41 -0.42
CA PHE A 167 29.15 -24.22 -0.93
C PHE A 167 28.11 -24.66 0.10
N ILE A 168 28.24 -25.87 0.66
CA ILE A 168 27.31 -26.40 1.66
C ILE A 168 27.31 -25.54 2.94
N LEU A 169 28.49 -25.14 3.42
CA LEU A 169 28.59 -24.22 4.58
C LEU A 169 27.93 -22.88 4.30
N GLY A 170 28.13 -22.31 3.11
CA GLY A 170 27.50 -21.09 2.68
C GLY A 170 25.98 -21.19 2.68
N LEU A 171 25.44 -22.32 2.19
CA LEU A 171 24.01 -22.60 2.22
C LEU A 171 23.50 -22.74 3.66
N ILE A 172 24.17 -23.53 4.51
CA ILE A 172 23.76 -23.75 5.91
C ILE A 172 23.79 -22.45 6.71
N LEU A 173 24.80 -21.58 6.52
CA LEU A 173 24.91 -20.33 7.27
C LEU A 173 23.87 -19.27 6.82
N ASN A 174 23.48 -19.26 5.55
CA ASN A 174 22.45 -18.36 5.03
C ASN A 174 21.02 -18.86 5.28
N ALA A 175 20.81 -20.19 5.35
CA ALA A 175 19.48 -20.80 5.48
C ALA A 175 18.67 -20.27 6.68
N PRO A 176 19.22 -20.08 7.90
CA PRO A 176 18.45 -19.59 9.04
C PRO A 176 17.80 -18.23 8.78
N LEU A 177 18.49 -17.32 8.08
CA LEU A 177 17.95 -15.98 7.78
C LEU A 177 16.84 -16.02 6.72
N VAL A 178 16.93 -16.95 5.77
CA VAL A 178 15.91 -17.13 4.71
C VAL A 178 14.67 -17.84 5.27
N VAL A 179 14.86 -18.88 6.11
CA VAL A 179 13.76 -19.72 6.63
C VAL A 179 13.13 -19.12 7.90
N ALA A 180 13.75 -18.12 8.51
CA ALA A 180 13.27 -17.49 9.75
C ALA A 180 11.82 -16.94 9.65
N ASP A 181 11.37 -16.60 8.46
CA ASP A 181 9.99 -16.20 8.18
C ASP A 181 8.97 -17.31 8.53
N GLN A 182 9.35 -18.57 8.35
CA GLN A 182 8.50 -19.73 8.64
C GLN A 182 8.60 -20.21 10.10
N ALA A 183 9.28 -19.47 10.97
CA ALA A 183 9.49 -19.85 12.36
C ALA A 183 8.19 -20.11 13.15
N SER A 184 7.12 -19.42 12.79
CA SER A 184 5.78 -19.57 13.41
C SER A 184 5.17 -20.96 13.23
N SER A 185 5.60 -21.71 12.20
CA SER A 185 5.11 -23.07 11.96
C SER A 185 5.75 -24.13 12.89
N VAL A 186 6.91 -23.80 13.49
CA VAL A 186 7.73 -24.74 14.27
C VAL A 186 7.85 -24.32 15.74
N MET A 187 7.79 -23.01 16.03
CA MET A 187 8.08 -22.44 17.35
C MET A 187 6.85 -21.76 17.96
N GLY A 188 6.84 -21.63 19.29
CA GLY A 188 5.76 -20.88 19.97
C GLY A 188 5.73 -19.40 19.59
N PRO A 189 4.54 -18.74 19.67
CA PRO A 189 4.29 -17.42 19.04
C PRO A 189 5.25 -16.31 19.50
N LYS A 190 5.59 -16.25 20.78
CA LYS A 190 6.51 -15.22 21.31
C LYS A 190 7.93 -15.36 20.78
N PHE A 191 8.44 -16.60 20.69
CA PHE A 191 9.77 -16.86 20.20
C PHE A 191 9.84 -16.73 18.68
N ALA A 192 8.81 -17.19 17.97
CA ALA A 192 8.65 -17.04 16.53
C ALA A 192 8.68 -15.55 16.10
N ALA A 193 8.01 -14.65 16.85
CA ALA A 193 8.03 -13.22 16.56
C ALA A 193 9.44 -12.62 16.63
N VAL A 194 10.24 -13.02 17.61
CA VAL A 194 11.65 -12.57 17.72
C VAL A 194 12.47 -13.09 16.54
N VAL A 195 12.35 -14.37 16.21
CA VAL A 195 13.11 -14.99 15.10
C VAL A 195 12.69 -14.36 13.76
N ARG A 196 11.38 -14.15 13.54
CA ARG A 196 10.86 -13.52 12.33
C ARG A 196 11.36 -12.09 12.14
N SER A 197 11.49 -11.30 13.20
CA SER A 197 12.02 -9.93 13.12
C SER A 197 13.47 -9.86 12.59
N TRP A 198 14.19 -10.98 12.59
CA TRP A 198 15.55 -11.11 12.06
C TRP A 198 15.58 -11.75 10.67
N SER A 199 14.44 -12.15 10.10
CA SER A 199 14.39 -12.73 8.77
C SER A 199 14.77 -11.71 7.69
N LEU A 200 15.34 -12.20 6.58
CA LEU A 200 15.59 -11.37 5.41
C LEU A 200 14.26 -10.88 4.81
N ALA A 201 13.23 -11.73 4.81
CA ALA A 201 11.91 -11.43 4.26
C ALA A 201 11.26 -10.27 5.01
N GLU A 202 11.23 -10.27 6.35
CA GLU A 202 10.63 -9.19 7.15
C GLU A 202 11.31 -7.83 6.91
N ASN A 203 12.65 -7.82 6.81
CA ASN A 203 13.39 -6.58 6.54
C ASN A 203 13.39 -6.17 5.05
N PHE A 204 12.94 -7.05 4.16
CA PHE A 204 12.76 -6.77 2.74
C PHE A 204 11.37 -6.20 2.42
N ILE A 205 10.36 -6.40 3.27
CA ILE A 205 8.95 -6.01 3.01
C ILE A 205 8.81 -4.56 2.56
N ASP A 206 9.54 -3.64 3.19
CA ASP A 206 9.50 -2.22 2.83
C ASP A 206 9.93 -1.99 1.38
N PHE A 207 11.03 -2.62 0.95
CA PHE A 207 11.51 -2.53 -0.43
C PHE A 207 10.51 -3.10 -1.43
N GLY A 208 9.85 -4.21 -1.06
CA GLY A 208 8.77 -4.82 -1.85
C GLY A 208 7.57 -3.91 -2.06
N ARG A 209 7.38 -2.90 -1.22
CA ARG A 209 6.31 -1.90 -1.28
C ARG A 209 6.72 -0.56 -1.87
N GLY A 210 7.91 -0.45 -2.40
CA GLY A 210 8.41 0.82 -2.92
C GLY A 210 9.06 1.75 -1.89
N ILE A 211 9.26 1.28 -0.65
CA ILE A 211 9.79 2.08 0.45
C ILE A 211 11.24 1.70 0.76
N VAL A 212 12.11 2.69 0.84
CA VAL A 212 13.45 2.52 1.37
C VAL A 212 13.48 2.96 2.82
N SER A 213 13.53 2.00 3.76
CA SER A 213 13.64 2.28 5.19
C SER A 213 15.09 2.27 5.65
N LEU A 214 15.48 3.28 6.41
CA LEU A 214 16.84 3.38 6.96
C LEU A 214 17.15 2.22 7.91
N SER A 215 16.13 1.68 8.58
CA SER A 215 16.26 0.52 9.47
C SER A 215 16.62 -0.75 8.70
N ALA A 216 16.01 -1.00 7.53
CA ALA A 216 16.32 -2.16 6.70
C ALA A 216 17.74 -2.04 6.09
N VAL A 217 18.10 -0.86 5.58
CA VAL A 217 19.46 -0.61 5.09
C VAL A 217 20.49 -0.85 6.21
N GLY A 218 20.23 -0.33 7.41
CA GLY A 218 21.08 -0.52 8.59
C GLY A 218 21.20 -2.00 8.97
N TYR A 219 20.13 -2.77 8.90
CA TYR A 219 20.13 -4.21 9.15
C TYR A 219 21.07 -4.97 8.19
N PHE A 220 20.92 -4.78 6.88
CA PHE A 220 21.76 -5.45 5.90
C PHE A 220 23.24 -5.05 5.99
N LEU A 221 23.51 -3.74 6.13
CA LEU A 221 24.88 -3.24 6.30
C LEU A 221 25.49 -3.68 7.64
N GLY A 222 24.69 -3.83 8.68
CA GLY A 222 25.10 -4.39 9.96
C GLY A 222 25.62 -5.82 9.81
N ILE A 223 24.88 -6.69 9.11
CA ILE A 223 25.31 -8.06 8.81
C ILE A 223 26.64 -8.04 8.02
N VAL A 224 26.73 -7.23 6.97
CA VAL A 224 27.94 -7.08 6.16
C VAL A 224 29.12 -6.69 7.03
N THR A 225 28.98 -5.70 7.88
CA THR A 225 30.05 -5.19 8.74
C THR A 225 30.55 -6.25 9.72
N VAL A 226 29.62 -6.97 10.36
CA VAL A 226 29.98 -8.06 11.31
C VAL A 226 30.69 -9.20 10.58
N CYS A 227 30.19 -9.65 9.43
CA CYS A 227 30.77 -10.75 8.68
C CYS A 227 32.14 -10.40 8.08
N LEU A 228 32.33 -9.18 7.57
CA LEU A 228 33.63 -8.71 7.10
C LEU A 228 34.63 -8.64 8.23
N TYR A 229 34.21 -8.18 9.42
CA TYR A 229 35.07 -8.17 10.60
C TYR A 229 35.47 -9.60 11.03
N ILE A 230 34.53 -10.56 11.02
CA ILE A 230 34.80 -11.97 11.28
C ILE A 230 35.84 -12.50 10.28
N SER A 231 35.68 -12.19 8.99
CA SER A 231 36.62 -12.58 7.94
C SER A 231 38.04 -12.03 8.20
N MET A 232 38.14 -10.78 8.63
CA MET A 232 39.43 -10.19 9.05
C MET A 232 40.07 -10.92 10.25
N VAL A 233 39.25 -11.25 11.26
CA VAL A 233 39.72 -11.99 12.43
C VAL A 233 40.24 -13.37 12.05
N LEU A 234 39.56 -14.05 11.14
CA LEU A 234 39.94 -15.38 10.63
C LEU A 234 41.29 -15.34 9.88
N ILE A 235 41.56 -14.26 9.13
CA ILE A 235 42.89 -14.02 8.53
C ILE A 235 43.93 -13.80 9.60
N GLY A 236 43.68 -12.88 10.53
CA GLY A 236 44.63 -12.52 11.61
C GLY A 236 44.94 -13.69 12.53
N ARG A 237 44.07 -14.70 12.64
CA ARG A 237 44.30 -15.88 13.48
C ARG A 237 45.59 -16.67 13.11
N ARG A 238 46.06 -16.59 11.89
CA ARG A 238 47.33 -17.21 11.45
C ARG A 238 48.54 -16.67 12.16
N HIS A 239 48.52 -15.42 12.59
CA HIS A 239 49.61 -14.76 13.30
C HIS A 239 49.56 -15.00 14.81
N TRP A 240 48.57 -15.76 15.31
CA TRP A 240 48.46 -16.01 16.74
C TRP A 240 49.45 -17.08 17.19
N THR A 241 50.20 -16.76 18.23
CA THR A 241 51.12 -17.71 18.85
C THR A 241 50.36 -18.83 19.55
N GLY A 242 50.78 -20.07 19.40
CA GLY A 242 50.15 -21.26 19.99
C GLY A 242 50.23 -21.37 21.53
N ARG A 243 50.68 -20.31 22.23
CA ARG A 243 50.81 -20.23 23.68
C ARG A 243 49.57 -19.60 24.34
N ARG A 244 49.54 -19.54 25.71
CA ARG A 244 48.47 -18.92 26.50
C ARG A 244 48.09 -17.50 26.05
N ASP A 245 49.03 -16.75 25.46
CA ASP A 245 48.81 -15.40 24.91
C ASP A 245 47.91 -15.42 23.65
N GLY A 246 47.96 -16.48 22.86
CA GLY A 246 47.05 -16.65 21.71
C GLY A 246 45.59 -16.89 22.13
N ALA A 247 45.36 -17.54 23.27
CA ALA A 247 44.02 -17.71 23.82
C ALA A 247 43.43 -16.36 24.33
N ARG A 248 44.26 -15.53 24.97
CA ARG A 248 43.87 -14.15 25.37
C ARG A 248 43.54 -13.29 24.16
N MET A 249 44.33 -13.40 23.09
CA MET A 249 44.08 -12.68 21.83
C MET A 249 42.77 -13.08 21.20
N GLY A 250 42.44 -14.40 21.19
CA GLY A 250 41.15 -14.94 20.73
C GLY A 250 39.98 -14.35 21.50
N THR A 251 40.07 -14.27 22.84
CA THR A 251 38.97 -13.69 23.65
C THR A 251 38.77 -12.21 23.36
N HIS A 252 39.84 -11.43 23.13
CA HIS A 252 39.73 -10.03 22.73
C HIS A 252 39.04 -9.84 21.38
N PHE A 253 39.32 -10.71 20.38
CA PHE A 253 38.68 -10.62 19.08
C PHE A 253 37.20 -11.04 19.14
N VAL A 254 36.89 -12.07 19.94
CA VAL A 254 35.48 -12.46 20.18
C VAL A 254 34.74 -11.30 20.87
N ALA A 255 35.31 -10.70 21.91
CA ALA A 255 34.70 -9.56 22.59
C ALA A 255 34.46 -8.36 21.63
N ARG A 256 35.42 -8.07 20.73
CA ARG A 256 35.26 -7.01 19.72
C ARG A 256 34.18 -7.36 18.69
N THR A 257 34.13 -8.62 18.23
CA THR A 257 33.06 -9.07 17.29
C THR A 257 31.70 -8.91 17.94
N VAL A 258 31.55 -9.36 19.18
CA VAL A 258 30.29 -9.17 19.94
C VAL A 258 29.99 -7.68 20.15
N GLY A 259 30.98 -6.85 20.46
CA GLY A 259 30.81 -5.41 20.58
C GLY A 259 30.33 -4.75 19.28
N ILE A 260 30.89 -5.13 18.13
CA ILE A 260 30.47 -4.64 16.81
C ILE A 260 29.05 -5.12 16.49
N ALA A 261 28.72 -6.38 16.81
CA ALA A 261 27.37 -6.90 16.61
C ALA A 261 26.32 -6.16 17.46
N ILE A 262 26.64 -5.88 18.74
CA ILE A 262 25.79 -5.07 19.63
C ILE A 262 25.65 -3.65 19.11
N ALA A 263 26.74 -3.03 18.65
CA ALA A 263 26.70 -1.68 18.06
C ALA A 263 25.83 -1.63 16.79
N ALA A 264 26.01 -2.58 15.88
CA ALA A 264 25.18 -2.71 14.68
C ALA A 264 23.70 -2.89 15.04
N PHE A 265 23.40 -3.74 16.03
CA PHE A 265 22.04 -3.93 16.54
C PHE A 265 21.47 -2.63 17.14
N GLY A 266 22.25 -1.92 17.94
CA GLY A 266 21.86 -0.62 18.50
C GLY A 266 21.55 0.42 17.44
N VAL A 267 22.32 0.46 16.36
CA VAL A 267 22.06 1.35 15.20
C VAL A 267 20.72 0.99 14.53
N VAL A 268 20.43 -0.31 14.32
CA VAL A 268 19.17 -0.75 13.75
C VAL A 268 18.00 -0.37 14.64
N LEU A 269 18.09 -0.58 15.95
CA LEU A 269 17.05 -0.17 16.91
C LEU A 269 16.82 1.34 16.90
N THR A 270 17.89 2.13 16.83
CA THR A 270 17.81 3.59 16.74
C THR A 270 17.09 4.02 15.46
N PHE A 271 17.43 3.42 14.31
CA PHE A 271 16.77 3.72 13.04
C PHE A 271 15.30 3.27 13.02
N ARG A 272 14.96 2.16 13.66
CA ARG A 272 13.56 1.76 13.87
C ARG A 272 12.79 2.78 14.72
N ALA A 273 13.41 3.36 15.74
CA ALA A 273 12.79 4.37 16.58
C ALA A 273 12.55 5.71 15.84
N TYR A 274 13.46 6.10 14.95
CA TYR A 274 13.33 7.34 14.16
C TYR A 274 12.49 7.16 12.88
N ASP A 275 12.26 5.92 12.42
CA ASP A 275 11.40 5.54 11.29
C ASP A 275 11.57 6.41 10.03
N VAL A 276 12.83 6.66 9.65
CA VAL A 276 13.13 7.42 8.42
C VAL A 276 12.89 6.52 7.23
N ARG A 277 11.90 6.89 6.41
CA ARG A 277 11.47 6.15 5.22
C ARG A 277 11.39 7.09 4.03
N ALA A 278 11.78 6.59 2.86
CA ALA A 278 11.61 7.26 1.58
C ALA A 278 10.74 6.38 0.69
N ASP A 279 9.57 6.87 0.32
CA ASP A 279 8.67 6.23 -0.63
C ASP A 279 9.06 6.70 -2.03
N LEU A 280 9.46 5.77 -2.87
CA LEU A 280 9.87 5.99 -4.25
C LEU A 280 8.80 5.51 -5.25
N SER A 281 7.68 4.93 -4.78
CA SER A 281 6.58 4.53 -5.65
C SER A 281 5.97 5.73 -6.38
N ALA A 282 5.49 5.53 -7.60
CA ALA A 282 4.93 6.60 -8.42
C ALA A 282 3.71 7.25 -7.76
N GLU A 283 2.88 6.45 -7.09
CA GLU A 283 1.66 6.90 -6.43
C GLU A 283 1.85 7.29 -4.96
N GLN A 284 3.03 7.05 -4.38
CA GLN A 284 3.36 7.30 -2.97
C GLN A 284 2.32 6.74 -1.97
N ILE A 285 1.71 5.60 -2.30
CA ILE A 285 0.60 4.95 -1.55
C ILE A 285 0.98 4.66 -0.10
N SER A 286 2.25 4.42 0.16
CA SER A 286 2.76 4.09 1.49
C SER A 286 3.21 5.31 2.30
N SER A 287 3.14 6.52 1.74
CA SER A 287 3.39 7.79 2.43
C SER A 287 2.09 8.57 2.58
N LEU A 288 2.01 9.40 3.62
CA LEU A 288 0.86 10.29 3.77
C LEU A 288 0.79 11.28 2.62
N SER A 289 -0.41 11.53 2.14
CA SER A 289 -0.69 12.51 1.10
C SER A 289 -0.19 13.91 1.50
N ARG A 290 0.07 14.77 0.53
CA ARG A 290 0.51 16.14 0.79
C ARG A 290 -0.55 16.92 1.55
N ASP A 291 -1.82 16.69 1.23
CA ASP A 291 -2.96 17.35 1.84
C ASP A 291 -3.13 16.92 3.29
N THR A 292 -3.01 15.63 3.58
CA THR A 292 -3.00 15.12 4.96
C THR A 292 -1.88 15.73 5.80
N LYS A 293 -0.66 15.87 5.23
CA LYS A 293 0.46 16.52 5.93
C LYS A 293 0.18 17.99 6.22
N GLN A 294 -0.43 18.72 5.28
CA GLN A 294 -0.82 20.11 5.46
C GLN A 294 -1.93 20.24 6.52
N LEU A 295 -2.96 19.40 6.47
CA LEU A 295 -4.04 19.38 7.43
C LEU A 295 -3.53 19.11 8.85
N LEU A 296 -2.68 18.10 9.03
CA LEU A 296 -2.09 17.75 10.33
C LEU A 296 -1.20 18.87 10.90
N SER A 297 -0.40 19.52 10.05
CA SER A 297 0.45 20.64 10.46
C SER A 297 -0.37 21.90 10.77
N GLY A 298 -1.47 22.09 10.05
CA GLY A 298 -2.40 23.20 10.17
C GLY A 298 -3.47 23.05 11.26
N LEU A 299 -3.55 21.91 11.95
CA LEU A 299 -4.52 21.70 13.03
C LEU A 299 -4.44 22.87 14.05
N ASN A 300 -5.56 23.53 14.24
CA ASN A 300 -5.65 24.67 15.15
C ASN A 300 -6.62 24.33 16.31
N THR A 301 -6.19 23.45 17.19
CA THR A 301 -6.97 23.01 18.35
C THR A 301 -6.39 23.60 19.63
N GLU A 302 -7.26 24.10 20.50
CA GLU A 302 -6.87 24.56 21.85
C GLU A 302 -6.55 23.39 22.77
N GLN A 303 -7.17 22.23 22.54
CA GLN A 303 -6.97 21.00 23.32
C GLN A 303 -6.31 19.92 22.45
N ALA A 304 -5.51 19.07 23.07
CA ALA A 304 -4.92 17.94 22.38
C ALA A 304 -6.01 16.93 22.01
N ILE A 305 -5.94 16.41 20.79
CA ILE A 305 -6.80 15.32 20.32
C ILE A 305 -6.23 14.01 20.84
N GLU A 306 -7.02 13.24 21.55
CA GLU A 306 -6.67 11.90 22.02
C GLU A 306 -7.25 10.86 21.05
N VAL A 307 -6.39 9.97 20.58
CA VAL A 307 -6.77 8.84 19.72
C VAL A 307 -6.47 7.55 20.46
N THR A 308 -7.51 6.81 20.80
CA THR A 308 -7.39 5.50 21.42
C THR A 308 -7.69 4.42 20.39
N ALA A 309 -6.69 3.63 20.03
CA ALA A 309 -6.83 2.53 19.11
C ALA A 309 -6.94 1.20 19.84
N TYR A 310 -8.05 0.50 19.64
CA TYR A 310 -8.30 -0.84 20.17
C TYR A 310 -7.98 -1.86 19.09
N VAL A 311 -6.89 -2.61 19.28
CA VAL A 311 -6.33 -3.46 18.22
C VAL A 311 -5.98 -4.83 18.78
N SER A 312 -6.46 -5.89 18.14
CA SER A 312 -6.10 -7.26 18.53
C SER A 312 -4.61 -7.53 18.29
N PRO A 313 -3.91 -8.17 19.25
CA PRO A 313 -2.47 -8.48 19.11
C PRO A 313 -2.18 -9.44 17.96
N ALA A 314 -3.09 -10.40 17.73
CA ALA A 314 -3.08 -11.31 16.59
C ALA A 314 -4.32 -11.05 15.73
N VAL A 315 -4.14 -10.99 14.42
CA VAL A 315 -5.23 -10.85 13.44
C VAL A 315 -4.99 -11.86 12.31
N PRO A 316 -6.03 -12.32 11.62
CA PRO A 316 -5.91 -13.14 10.43
C PRO A 316 -4.98 -12.53 9.38
N GLU A 317 -4.37 -13.37 8.54
CA GLU A 317 -3.41 -12.95 7.52
C GLU A 317 -3.99 -11.84 6.61
N ASP A 318 -5.28 -11.95 6.29
CA ASP A 318 -6.01 -11.00 5.47
C ASP A 318 -6.12 -9.57 6.09
N TYR A 319 -6.10 -9.46 7.41
CA TYR A 319 -6.18 -8.19 8.15
C TYR A 319 -4.82 -7.71 8.67
N ALA A 320 -3.77 -8.54 8.55
CA ALA A 320 -2.43 -8.18 9.03
C ALA A 320 -1.92 -6.89 8.39
N GLN A 321 -2.20 -6.71 7.10
CA GLN A 321 -1.82 -5.50 6.36
C GLN A 321 -2.57 -4.27 6.85
N THR A 322 -3.89 -4.36 7.03
CA THR A 322 -4.72 -3.25 7.53
C THR A 322 -4.27 -2.82 8.92
N ARG A 323 -4.01 -3.79 9.80
CA ARG A 323 -3.48 -3.54 11.15
C ARG A 323 -2.13 -2.82 11.12
N LEU A 324 -1.19 -3.29 10.30
CA LEU A 324 0.13 -2.66 10.17
C LEU A 324 0.03 -1.23 9.61
N THR A 325 -0.80 -1.04 8.59
CA THR A 325 -1.06 0.27 7.99
C THR A 325 -1.64 1.24 9.02
N LEU A 326 -2.67 0.81 9.76
CA LEU A 326 -3.29 1.61 10.82
C LEU A 326 -2.27 2.05 11.87
N LEU A 327 -1.52 1.11 12.44
CA LEU A 327 -0.53 1.42 13.47
C LEU A 327 0.60 2.33 12.97
N ASN A 328 1.05 2.13 11.74
CA ASN A 328 2.08 2.97 11.15
C ASN A 328 1.57 4.39 10.87
N MET A 329 0.35 4.53 10.32
CA MET A 329 -0.26 5.83 10.06
C MET A 329 -0.51 6.59 11.37
N LEU A 330 -1.05 5.96 12.40
CA LEU A 330 -1.25 6.59 13.70
C LEU A 330 0.06 7.17 14.27
N ARG A 331 1.17 6.44 14.17
CA ARG A 331 2.49 6.93 14.60
C ARG A 331 2.96 8.12 13.75
N GLN A 332 2.74 8.11 12.43
CA GLN A 332 3.09 9.22 11.56
C GLN A 332 2.24 10.46 11.86
N PHE A 333 0.94 10.29 12.06
CA PHE A 333 0.02 11.35 12.44
C PHE A 333 0.44 12.01 13.75
N GLN A 334 0.76 11.22 14.78
CA GLN A 334 1.25 11.73 16.06
C GLN A 334 2.51 12.58 15.90
N ARG A 335 3.47 12.16 15.07
CA ARG A 335 4.72 12.90 14.84
C ARG A 335 4.49 14.22 14.08
N LEU A 336 3.65 14.18 13.03
CA LEU A 336 3.41 15.34 12.17
C LEU A 336 2.51 16.40 12.80
N SER A 337 1.69 16.03 13.78
CA SER A 337 0.79 16.94 14.49
C SER A 337 1.49 17.91 15.45
N GLY A 338 2.82 17.80 15.63
CA GLY A 338 3.58 18.69 16.51
C GLY A 338 3.15 18.63 17.98
N GLY A 339 2.65 17.48 18.46
CA GLY A 339 2.19 17.28 19.83
C GLY A 339 0.70 17.60 20.07
N LYS A 340 -0.04 17.98 19.05
CA LYS A 340 -1.49 18.23 19.12
C LYS A 340 -2.32 16.93 19.10
N LEU A 341 -1.72 15.83 18.67
CA LEU A 341 -2.33 14.50 18.65
C LEU A 341 -1.59 13.56 19.62
N ARG A 342 -2.31 12.93 20.52
CA ARG A 342 -1.81 11.89 21.39
C ARG A 342 -2.44 10.56 20.97
N VAL A 343 -1.64 9.54 20.73
CA VAL A 343 -2.10 8.22 20.29
C VAL A 343 -1.77 7.19 21.37
N ASP A 344 -2.79 6.51 21.84
CA ASP A 344 -2.69 5.38 22.76
C ASP A 344 -3.20 4.12 22.05
N VAL A 345 -2.36 3.10 21.96
CA VAL A 345 -2.71 1.81 21.36
C VAL A 345 -2.91 0.79 22.49
N ILE A 346 -4.14 0.28 22.59
CA ILE A 346 -4.53 -0.71 23.57
C ILE A 346 -4.68 -2.06 22.87
N GLU A 347 -3.80 -3.01 23.23
CA GLU A 347 -3.95 -4.39 22.78
C GLU A 347 -5.20 -5.00 23.42
N THR A 348 -6.16 -5.39 22.59
CA THR A 348 -7.50 -5.81 23.02
C THR A 348 -7.81 -7.20 22.50
N GLU A 349 -8.07 -8.11 23.42
CA GLU A 349 -8.58 -9.45 23.15
C GLU A 349 -10.03 -9.57 23.64
N THR A 350 -10.79 -10.51 23.07
CA THR A 350 -12.15 -10.81 23.54
C THR A 350 -12.15 -11.19 25.02
N LYS A 351 -13.17 -10.70 25.78
CA LYS A 351 -13.34 -10.97 27.21
C LYS A 351 -12.29 -10.36 28.15
N THR A 352 -11.57 -9.34 27.68
CA THR A 352 -10.66 -8.54 28.53
C THR A 352 -11.38 -7.29 29.08
N GLU A 353 -10.80 -6.67 30.11
CA GLU A 353 -11.29 -5.38 30.63
C GLU A 353 -11.22 -4.30 29.53
N ALA A 354 -10.17 -4.31 28.70
CA ALA A 354 -10.02 -3.42 27.56
C ALA A 354 -11.19 -3.56 26.56
N ALA A 355 -11.64 -4.79 26.28
CA ALA A 355 -12.79 -5.04 25.40
C ALA A 355 -14.10 -4.49 25.99
N SER A 356 -14.30 -4.63 27.30
CA SER A 356 -15.49 -4.09 27.96
C SER A 356 -15.49 -2.56 27.97
N LEU A 357 -14.33 -1.92 28.16
CA LEU A 357 -14.18 -0.47 28.07
C LEU A 357 -14.41 0.03 26.63
N ALA A 358 -13.85 -0.65 25.63
CA ALA A 358 -14.05 -0.33 24.22
C ALA A 358 -15.54 -0.34 23.84
N SER A 359 -16.28 -1.37 24.25
CA SER A 359 -17.72 -1.50 23.97
C SER A 359 -18.54 -0.46 24.74
N GLN A 360 -18.33 -0.31 26.06
CA GLN A 360 -19.16 0.58 26.89
C GLN A 360 -18.92 2.06 26.64
N GLN A 361 -17.66 2.49 26.45
CA GLN A 361 -17.33 3.90 26.27
C GLN A 361 -17.45 4.37 24.82
N PHE A 362 -17.08 3.50 23.90
CA PHE A 362 -16.93 3.87 22.50
C PHE A 362 -17.81 3.08 21.52
N GLY A 363 -18.50 2.02 21.97
CA GLY A 363 -19.28 1.16 21.09
C GLY A 363 -18.42 0.38 20.08
N ILE A 364 -17.13 0.17 20.40
CA ILE A 364 -16.24 -0.64 19.58
C ILE A 364 -16.41 -2.09 20.00
N GLU A 365 -17.03 -2.88 19.15
CA GLU A 365 -17.29 -4.31 19.36
C GLU A 365 -16.34 -5.17 18.51
N PRO A 366 -16.09 -6.43 18.94
CA PRO A 366 -15.31 -7.35 18.12
C PRO A 366 -16.10 -7.73 16.87
N VAL A 367 -15.41 -7.78 15.74
CA VAL A 367 -15.98 -8.24 14.47
C VAL A 367 -15.51 -9.66 14.19
N THR A 368 -16.47 -10.56 13.95
CA THR A 368 -16.16 -11.94 13.55
C THR A 368 -15.73 -11.98 12.10
N VAL A 369 -14.50 -12.41 11.85
CA VAL A 369 -13.93 -12.53 10.53
C VAL A 369 -13.55 -13.97 10.22
N LEU A 370 -13.75 -14.38 8.96
CA LEU A 370 -13.36 -15.69 8.47
C LEU A 370 -11.84 -15.73 8.25
N SER A 371 -11.15 -16.55 9.05
CA SER A 371 -9.72 -16.82 8.89
C SER A 371 -9.52 -18.17 8.20
N ARG A 372 -8.54 -18.23 7.29
CA ARG A 372 -8.12 -19.49 6.65
C ARG A 372 -6.80 -19.97 7.27
N GLU A 373 -6.90 -20.76 8.31
CA GLU A 373 -5.73 -21.37 8.96
C GLU A 373 -5.57 -22.84 8.55
N ARG A 374 -4.43 -23.19 7.94
CA ARG A 374 -4.09 -24.56 7.52
C ARG A 374 -5.16 -25.27 6.67
N GLY A 375 -5.88 -24.51 5.84
CA GLY A 375 -6.92 -25.07 4.96
C GLY A 375 -8.29 -25.25 5.60
N ALA A 376 -8.47 -24.90 6.87
CA ALA A 376 -9.76 -24.84 7.56
C ALA A 376 -10.20 -23.37 7.72
N PHE A 377 -11.51 -23.12 7.56
CA PHE A 377 -12.08 -21.82 7.90
C PHE A 377 -12.38 -21.79 9.41
N ARG A 378 -11.96 -20.71 10.05
CA ARG A 378 -12.25 -20.42 11.45
C ARG A 378 -12.84 -19.03 11.56
N ASP A 379 -13.83 -18.89 12.42
CA ASP A 379 -14.35 -17.61 12.84
C ASP A 379 -13.46 -17.07 13.97
N GLU A 380 -12.89 -15.89 13.75
CA GLU A 380 -12.07 -15.20 14.75
C GLU A 380 -12.66 -13.83 15.03
N ASP A 381 -12.83 -13.51 16.30
CA ASP A 381 -13.29 -12.20 16.74
C ASP A 381 -12.09 -11.28 16.93
N ILE A 382 -12.02 -10.22 16.15
CA ILE A 382 -10.93 -9.25 16.19
C ILE A 382 -11.42 -7.84 16.47
N PHE A 383 -10.59 -7.06 17.16
CA PHE A 383 -10.75 -5.63 17.35
C PHE A 383 -9.79 -4.89 16.40
N LEU A 384 -10.30 -3.95 15.64
CA LEU A 384 -9.53 -3.07 14.78
C LEU A 384 -10.26 -1.73 14.63
N GLY A 385 -10.45 -1.01 15.74
CA GLY A 385 -11.19 0.22 15.80
C GLY A 385 -10.42 1.34 16.48
N CYS A 386 -10.85 2.60 16.24
CA CYS A 386 -10.27 3.79 16.86
C CYS A 386 -11.35 4.73 17.38
N ALA A 387 -11.11 5.30 18.55
CA ALA A 387 -11.90 6.39 19.10
C ALA A 387 -11.06 7.67 19.13
N PHE A 388 -11.65 8.77 18.68
CA PHE A 388 -11.06 10.10 18.61
C PHE A 388 -11.83 11.00 19.56
N THR A 389 -11.16 11.70 20.47
CA THR A 389 -11.78 12.58 21.45
C THR A 389 -11.06 13.93 21.49
N CYS A 390 -11.82 15.01 21.54
CA CYS A 390 -11.31 16.38 21.75
C CYS A 390 -12.31 17.14 22.63
N GLY A 391 -11.96 17.32 23.90
CA GLY A 391 -12.90 17.89 24.87
C GLY A 391 -14.13 17.01 25.07
N LEU A 392 -15.31 17.51 24.68
CA LEU A 392 -16.58 16.76 24.76
C LEU A 392 -16.97 16.07 23.45
N GLU A 393 -16.32 16.45 22.35
CA GLU A 393 -16.58 15.85 21.04
C GLU A 393 -15.90 14.48 20.93
N LYS A 394 -16.64 13.55 20.33
CA LYS A 394 -16.19 12.18 20.13
C LYS A 394 -16.58 11.69 18.73
N VAL A 395 -15.62 11.10 18.03
CA VAL A 395 -15.83 10.37 16.77
C VAL A 395 -15.27 8.96 16.93
N VAL A 396 -15.98 7.97 16.44
CA VAL A 396 -15.56 6.57 16.54
C VAL A 396 -15.57 5.93 15.18
N VAL A 397 -14.49 5.24 14.85
CA VAL A 397 -14.41 4.29 13.74
C VAL A 397 -14.43 2.90 14.36
N PRO A 398 -15.59 2.20 14.32
CA PRO A 398 -15.77 0.96 15.07
C PRO A 398 -14.89 -0.17 14.54
N PHE A 399 -14.64 -0.19 13.22
CA PHE A 399 -13.83 -1.23 12.61
C PHE A 399 -13.20 -0.75 11.28
N PHE A 400 -11.92 -1.07 11.07
CA PHE A 400 -11.23 -0.88 9.80
C PHE A 400 -11.25 -2.18 9.01
N ASP A 401 -12.17 -2.26 8.05
CA ASP A 401 -12.30 -3.42 7.19
C ASP A 401 -11.24 -3.43 6.07
N ARG A 402 -11.14 -4.56 5.37
CA ARG A 402 -10.27 -4.68 4.18
C ARG A 402 -10.73 -3.71 3.10
N GLY A 403 -9.78 -2.99 2.50
CA GLY A 403 -10.07 -1.99 1.49
C GLY A 403 -10.54 -0.64 2.02
N THR A 404 -10.73 -0.47 3.33
CA THR A 404 -11.00 0.84 3.91
C THR A 404 -9.77 1.74 3.74
N PRO A 405 -9.91 2.96 3.18
CA PRO A 405 -8.82 3.91 3.05
C PRO A 405 -8.45 4.48 4.44
N VAL A 406 -7.53 3.80 5.13
CA VAL A 406 -7.16 4.10 6.53
C VAL A 406 -6.75 5.56 6.71
N GLU A 407 -5.97 6.13 5.79
CA GLU A 407 -5.54 7.53 5.86
C GLU A 407 -6.72 8.49 5.87
N TYR A 408 -7.67 8.28 4.95
CA TYR A 408 -8.86 9.09 4.85
C TYR A 408 -9.72 9.01 6.12
N GLU A 409 -9.97 7.80 6.64
CA GLU A 409 -10.75 7.60 7.84
C GLU A 409 -10.12 8.27 9.06
N LEU A 410 -8.80 8.19 9.20
CA LEU A 410 -8.07 8.82 10.29
C LEU A 410 -8.13 10.35 10.19
N ILE A 411 -7.77 10.93 9.03
CA ILE A 411 -7.73 12.40 8.88
C ILE A 411 -9.12 13.01 8.99
N ARG A 412 -10.13 12.37 8.40
CA ARG A 412 -11.52 12.76 8.52
C ARG A 412 -11.96 12.83 9.96
N SER A 413 -11.72 11.75 10.72
CA SER A 413 -12.11 11.65 12.14
C SER A 413 -11.40 12.70 12.99
N ILE A 414 -10.12 12.96 12.73
CA ILE A 414 -9.34 14.00 13.41
C ILE A 414 -9.89 15.38 13.10
N CYS A 415 -10.13 15.71 11.84
CA CYS A 415 -10.68 17.00 11.46
C CYS A 415 -12.09 17.21 12.03
N THR A 416 -12.93 16.17 12.01
CA THR A 416 -14.29 16.24 12.57
C THR A 416 -14.28 16.51 14.07
N VAL A 417 -13.38 15.87 14.83
CA VAL A 417 -13.25 16.10 16.27
C VAL A 417 -12.59 17.44 16.60
N ALA A 418 -11.71 17.94 15.72
CA ALA A 418 -11.04 19.23 15.88
C ALA A 418 -11.96 20.42 15.62
N GLU A 419 -12.93 20.27 14.72
CA GLU A 419 -13.89 21.32 14.38
C GLU A 419 -15.05 21.32 15.37
N GLN A 420 -15.14 22.34 16.21
CA GLN A 420 -16.23 22.53 17.17
C GLN A 420 -17.61 22.77 16.53
N LYS A 421 -17.63 23.17 15.24
CA LYS A 421 -18.86 23.45 14.49
C LYS A 421 -18.82 22.75 13.14
N ARG A 422 -19.64 21.69 13.00
CA ARG A 422 -19.81 20.98 11.73
C ARG A 422 -20.48 21.88 10.70
N LYS A 423 -20.06 21.75 9.42
CA LYS A 423 -20.72 22.43 8.31
C LYS A 423 -22.11 21.85 8.08
N ARG A 424 -23.06 22.73 7.77
CA ARG A 424 -24.45 22.34 7.53
C ARG A 424 -24.67 21.96 6.07
N LEU A 425 -25.08 20.72 5.84
CA LEU A 425 -25.42 20.18 4.53
C LEU A 425 -26.95 20.05 4.43
N GLY A 426 -27.57 20.91 3.61
CA GLY A 426 -28.99 20.75 3.28
C GLY A 426 -29.17 19.70 2.20
N VAL A 427 -29.97 18.68 2.43
CA VAL A 427 -30.30 17.65 1.42
C VAL A 427 -31.76 17.82 0.98
N VAL A 428 -31.93 18.20 -0.30
CA VAL A 428 -33.25 18.46 -0.88
C VAL A 428 -33.99 17.13 -1.08
N THR A 429 -35.24 17.08 -0.62
CA THR A 429 -36.09 15.91 -0.80
C THR A 429 -36.56 15.80 -2.25
N THR A 430 -36.25 14.66 -2.89
CA THR A 430 -36.59 14.32 -4.27
C THR A 430 -37.16 12.91 -4.34
N ASP A 431 -37.55 12.44 -5.52
CA ASP A 431 -38.01 11.05 -5.69
C ASP A 431 -36.89 10.00 -5.49
N ALA A 432 -35.62 10.44 -5.29
CA ALA A 432 -34.50 9.57 -4.90
C ALA A 432 -34.63 9.07 -3.43
N ASP A 433 -35.46 9.78 -2.61
CA ASP A 433 -35.85 9.37 -1.26
C ASP A 433 -34.68 8.89 -0.38
N LEU A 434 -33.63 9.74 -0.27
CA LEU A 434 -32.40 9.39 0.44
C LEU A 434 -32.62 9.13 1.94
N PHE A 435 -33.59 9.83 2.55
CA PHE A 435 -33.90 9.67 3.99
C PHE A 435 -34.71 8.42 4.26
N GLY A 436 -35.23 7.76 3.22
CA GLY A 436 -36.13 6.63 3.36
C GLY A 436 -37.49 7.07 3.93
N GLY A 437 -38.29 6.13 4.32
CA GLY A 437 -39.59 6.38 4.90
C GLY A 437 -40.62 5.29 4.55
N PHE A 438 -41.87 5.52 4.96
CA PHE A 438 -42.93 4.59 4.65
C PHE A 438 -43.55 4.93 3.30
N ASP A 439 -43.37 4.05 2.32
CA ASP A 439 -44.01 4.17 1.01
C ASP A 439 -45.46 3.66 1.08
N MET A 440 -46.40 4.60 1.09
CA MET A 440 -47.82 4.28 1.17
C MET A 440 -48.33 3.50 -0.04
N ALA A 441 -47.64 3.55 -1.18
CA ALA A 441 -48.07 2.88 -2.41
C ALA A 441 -47.69 1.39 -2.39
N SER A 442 -46.51 1.07 -1.93
CA SER A 442 -46.02 -0.30 -1.81
C SER A 442 -46.28 -0.94 -0.45
N GLY A 443 -46.65 -0.14 0.57
CA GLY A 443 -46.80 -0.60 1.95
C GLY A 443 -45.48 -1.05 2.60
N GLN A 444 -44.33 -0.70 2.00
CA GLN A 444 -43.02 -1.10 2.48
C GLN A 444 -42.27 0.09 3.08
N GLN A 445 -41.51 -0.18 4.12
CA GLN A 445 -40.59 0.78 4.67
C GLN A 445 -39.31 0.77 3.83
N ARG A 446 -39.00 1.92 3.18
CA ARG A 446 -37.73 2.11 2.47
C ARG A 446 -36.63 2.40 3.49
N PRO A 447 -35.51 1.68 3.42
CA PRO A 447 -34.38 1.98 4.28
C PRO A 447 -33.77 3.33 3.92
N ARG A 448 -33.17 3.98 4.89
CA ARG A 448 -32.34 5.16 4.68
C ARG A 448 -31.12 4.78 3.85
N GLN A 449 -30.69 5.67 2.95
CA GLN A 449 -29.56 5.40 2.07
C GLN A 449 -28.23 5.51 2.81
N PRO A 450 -27.29 4.56 2.64
CA PRO A 450 -26.00 4.56 3.34
C PRO A 450 -25.17 5.83 3.12
N VAL A 451 -25.35 6.51 1.99
CA VAL A 451 -24.65 7.78 1.69
C VAL A 451 -24.94 8.87 2.74
N LEU A 452 -26.15 8.91 3.29
CA LEU A 452 -26.47 9.88 4.35
C LEU A 452 -25.76 9.56 5.66
N GLU A 453 -25.62 8.28 6.00
CA GLU A 453 -24.88 7.84 7.18
C GLU A 453 -23.39 8.24 7.08
N GLU A 454 -22.81 8.13 5.88
CA GLU A 454 -21.45 8.58 5.61
C GLU A 454 -21.31 10.11 5.71
N LEU A 455 -22.27 10.86 5.16
CA LEU A 455 -22.26 12.33 5.22
C LEU A 455 -22.45 12.84 6.65
N GLU A 456 -23.27 12.20 7.46
CA GLU A 456 -23.49 12.56 8.87
C GLU A 456 -22.26 12.38 9.76
N LYS A 457 -21.29 11.56 9.32
CA LYS A 457 -20.03 11.46 10.03
C LYS A 457 -19.23 12.77 10.03
N GLN A 458 -19.40 13.62 9.00
CA GLN A 458 -18.65 14.87 8.82
C GLN A 458 -19.50 16.13 8.92
N TYR A 459 -20.76 16.07 8.47
CA TYR A 459 -21.63 17.21 8.30
C TYR A 459 -22.84 17.14 9.24
N GLU A 460 -23.43 18.28 9.56
CA GLU A 460 -24.78 18.38 10.09
C GLU A 460 -25.76 18.28 8.92
N VAL A 461 -26.30 17.10 8.69
CA VAL A 461 -27.20 16.82 7.56
C VAL A 461 -28.62 17.24 7.92
N VAL A 462 -29.20 18.17 7.16
CA VAL A 462 -30.54 18.68 7.36
C VAL A 462 -31.41 18.36 6.15
N GLN A 463 -32.57 17.76 6.39
CA GLN A 463 -33.55 17.51 5.32
C GLN A 463 -34.24 18.82 4.93
N VAL A 464 -34.25 19.12 3.61
CA VAL A 464 -34.86 20.34 3.06
C VAL A 464 -36.05 19.96 2.19
N ASP A 465 -37.25 20.46 2.55
CA ASP A 465 -38.44 20.31 1.73
C ASP A 465 -38.51 21.42 0.67
N PRO A 466 -38.43 21.10 -0.63
CA PRO A 466 -38.50 22.10 -1.69
C PRO A 466 -39.91 22.60 -1.98
N ALA A 467 -40.94 22.06 -1.34
CA ALA A 467 -42.32 22.57 -1.47
C ALA A 467 -42.47 23.99 -0.91
N ALA A 468 -41.64 24.38 0.06
CA ALA A 468 -41.57 25.74 0.60
C ALA A 468 -40.32 26.47 0.05
N PRO A 469 -40.32 27.83 0.02
CA PRO A 469 -39.14 28.60 -0.33
C PRO A 469 -37.96 28.30 0.60
N ILE A 470 -36.79 27.97 0.03
CA ILE A 470 -35.58 27.69 0.79
C ILE A 470 -34.95 29.02 1.25
N THR A 471 -35.24 29.42 2.48
CA THR A 471 -34.77 30.67 3.06
C THR A 471 -33.57 30.54 4.00
N GLU A 472 -33.32 29.31 4.47
CA GLU A 472 -32.16 29.00 5.31
C GLU A 472 -30.90 28.92 4.46
N THR A 473 -29.77 29.36 5.04
CA THR A 473 -28.46 29.24 4.42
C THR A 473 -27.76 27.98 4.89
N TYR A 474 -27.25 27.21 3.94
CA TYR A 474 -26.47 26.02 4.15
C TYR A 474 -25.06 26.26 3.61
N ASP A 475 -24.05 25.56 4.16
CA ASP A 475 -22.71 25.58 3.56
C ASP A 475 -22.74 24.97 2.15
N VAL A 476 -23.54 23.90 1.98
CA VAL A 476 -23.85 23.30 0.67
C VAL A 476 -25.29 22.79 0.68
N LEU A 477 -25.98 22.95 -0.42
CA LEU A 477 -27.30 22.38 -0.68
C LEU A 477 -27.15 21.24 -1.68
N MET A 478 -27.36 20.00 -1.25
CA MET A 478 -27.25 18.81 -2.09
C MET A 478 -28.60 18.42 -2.65
N VAL A 479 -28.66 18.17 -3.94
CA VAL A 479 -29.84 17.64 -4.61
C VAL A 479 -29.47 16.43 -5.47
N VAL A 480 -30.20 15.35 -5.28
CA VAL A 480 -30.05 14.12 -6.09
C VAL A 480 -31.31 13.96 -6.92
N GLN A 481 -31.16 13.83 -8.22
CA GLN A 481 -32.23 13.71 -9.22
C GLN A 481 -33.19 14.92 -9.21
N PRO A 482 -32.68 16.18 -9.42
CA PRO A 482 -33.54 17.37 -9.49
C PRO A 482 -34.62 17.29 -10.59
N SER A 483 -34.41 16.48 -11.64
CA SER A 483 -35.44 16.24 -12.65
C SER A 483 -36.74 15.62 -12.11
N SER A 484 -36.73 15.09 -10.90
CA SER A 484 -37.91 14.56 -10.21
C SER A 484 -38.71 15.61 -9.43
N LEU A 485 -38.23 16.85 -9.34
CA LEU A 485 -38.94 17.95 -8.67
C LEU A 485 -40.19 18.36 -9.46
N GLY A 486 -41.24 18.76 -8.75
CA GLY A 486 -42.43 19.39 -9.34
C GLY A 486 -42.17 20.86 -9.75
N PRO A 487 -43.10 21.50 -10.48
CA PRO A 487 -42.89 22.85 -10.98
C PRO A 487 -42.58 23.89 -9.89
N GLU A 488 -43.33 23.90 -8.80
CA GLU A 488 -43.12 24.81 -7.67
C GLU A 488 -41.82 24.49 -6.92
N GLN A 489 -41.56 23.23 -6.72
CA GLN A 489 -40.35 22.74 -6.07
C GLN A 489 -39.08 23.12 -6.85
N MET A 490 -39.13 23.00 -8.18
CA MET A 490 -38.04 23.42 -9.06
C MET A 490 -37.83 24.93 -9.00
N ASN A 491 -38.91 25.70 -9.03
CA ASN A 491 -38.81 27.16 -8.92
C ASN A 491 -38.18 27.61 -7.59
N ASN A 492 -38.58 26.99 -6.47
CA ASN A 492 -38.00 27.28 -5.16
C ASN A 492 -36.51 26.92 -5.10
N PHE A 493 -36.12 25.77 -5.65
CA PHE A 493 -34.73 25.34 -5.71
C PHE A 493 -33.90 26.27 -6.60
N VAL A 494 -34.36 26.56 -7.81
CA VAL A 494 -33.68 27.50 -8.73
C VAL A 494 -33.56 28.91 -8.13
N ALA A 495 -34.55 29.38 -7.37
CA ALA A 495 -34.47 30.66 -6.65
C ALA A 495 -33.35 30.65 -5.61
N ALA A 496 -33.14 29.56 -4.86
CA ALA A 496 -32.05 29.42 -3.92
C ALA A 496 -30.68 29.44 -4.63
N VAL A 497 -30.58 28.75 -5.77
CA VAL A 497 -29.35 28.75 -6.59
C VAL A 497 -29.03 30.14 -7.11
N ARG A 498 -30.03 30.87 -7.61
CA ARG A 498 -29.87 32.27 -8.06
C ARG A 498 -29.50 33.23 -6.93
N ALA A 499 -29.92 32.93 -5.71
CA ALA A 499 -29.55 33.72 -4.53
C ALA A 499 -28.07 33.47 -4.09
N GLY A 500 -27.35 32.60 -4.78
CA GLY A 500 -25.93 32.30 -4.51
C GLY A 500 -25.70 31.21 -3.49
N GLN A 501 -26.72 30.38 -3.19
CA GLN A 501 -26.55 29.20 -2.35
C GLN A 501 -25.60 28.19 -3.04
N PRO A 502 -24.48 27.77 -2.42
CA PRO A 502 -23.63 26.70 -2.97
C PRO A 502 -24.40 25.40 -3.11
N VAL A 503 -24.28 24.73 -4.27
CA VAL A 503 -25.06 23.54 -4.58
C VAL A 503 -24.16 22.39 -5.05
N ALA A 504 -24.56 21.18 -4.68
CA ALA A 504 -24.03 19.93 -5.22
C ALA A 504 -25.18 19.17 -5.88
N ILE A 505 -25.13 19.07 -7.21
CA ILE A 505 -26.22 18.51 -8.03
C ILE A 505 -25.78 17.19 -8.61
N PHE A 506 -26.59 16.14 -8.41
CA PHE A 506 -26.41 14.82 -8.96
C PHE A 506 -27.64 14.45 -9.78
N GLU A 507 -27.47 14.38 -11.10
CA GLU A 507 -28.53 13.99 -12.05
C GLU A 507 -28.06 12.77 -12.81
N ASP A 508 -28.87 11.70 -12.80
CA ASP A 508 -28.62 10.49 -13.55
C ASP A 508 -29.70 10.36 -14.65
N PRO A 509 -29.32 10.37 -15.94
CA PRO A 509 -30.28 10.27 -17.02
C PRO A 509 -30.98 8.91 -17.07
N LEU A 510 -30.35 7.85 -16.53
CA LEU A 510 -30.91 6.51 -16.50
C LEU A 510 -30.43 5.73 -15.26
N PRO A 511 -31.08 5.90 -14.09
CA PRO A 511 -30.66 5.26 -12.85
C PRO A 511 -30.94 3.75 -12.86
N VAL A 512 -30.07 2.98 -13.51
CA VAL A 512 -30.19 1.54 -13.71
C VAL A 512 -30.15 0.75 -12.41
N LEU A 513 -29.31 1.19 -11.48
CA LEU A 513 -29.15 0.53 -10.17
C LEU A 513 -30.27 0.87 -9.19
N MET A 514 -30.99 1.96 -9.42
CA MET A 514 -32.12 2.40 -8.60
C MET A 514 -33.41 2.48 -9.41
N ASN A 515 -33.95 1.35 -9.83
CA ASN A 515 -35.18 1.23 -10.65
C ASN A 515 -36.39 1.96 -10.05
N SER A 516 -36.33 2.36 -8.79
CA SER A 516 -37.38 3.15 -8.13
C SER A 516 -37.33 4.64 -8.47
N VAL A 517 -36.20 5.13 -9.00
CA VAL A 517 -36.00 6.56 -9.30
C VAL A 517 -36.20 6.80 -10.78
N PRO A 518 -37.05 7.76 -11.21
CA PRO A 518 -37.27 8.04 -12.63
C PRO A 518 -36.05 8.76 -13.21
N GLY A 519 -35.60 8.34 -14.40
CA GLY A 519 -34.54 9.05 -15.14
C GLY A 519 -34.98 10.43 -15.63
N THR A 520 -34.04 11.22 -16.15
CA THR A 520 -34.27 12.62 -16.57
C THR A 520 -35.40 12.76 -17.57
N SER A 521 -35.56 11.86 -18.54
CA SER A 521 -36.62 11.89 -19.54
C SER A 521 -37.91 11.19 -19.10
N GLN A 522 -37.88 10.41 -18.01
CA GLN A 522 -39.03 9.64 -17.57
C GLN A 522 -40.03 10.50 -16.79
N PRO A 523 -41.33 10.19 -16.83
CA PRO A 523 -42.33 10.90 -16.06
C PRO A 523 -42.11 10.69 -14.55
N ARG A 524 -42.47 11.69 -13.76
CA ARG A 524 -42.40 11.63 -12.29
C ARG A 524 -43.38 10.55 -11.77
N ARG A 525 -42.97 9.85 -10.71
CA ARG A 525 -43.88 8.90 -10.04
C ARG A 525 -44.95 9.65 -9.25
N GLY A 526 -46.17 9.26 -9.40
CA GLY A 526 -47.26 9.84 -8.63
C GLY A 526 -47.18 9.44 -7.17
N GLY A 527 -47.27 10.43 -6.25
CA GLY A 527 -47.34 10.20 -4.81
C GLY A 527 -48.48 9.19 -4.50
N GLY A 528 -48.10 8.11 -3.81
CA GLY A 528 -48.95 6.95 -3.62
C GLY A 528 -50.16 7.19 -2.72
N GLY A 529 -51.29 7.24 -3.34
CA GLY A 529 -52.56 6.92 -2.68
C GLY A 529 -53.25 5.80 -3.44
N ALA A 530 -54.05 4.99 -2.80
CA ALA A 530 -54.77 3.88 -3.43
C ALA A 530 -55.58 4.25 -4.70
N MET A 531 -55.87 5.53 -4.92
CA MET A 531 -56.45 6.09 -6.15
C MET A 531 -55.47 6.30 -7.30
N ALA A 532 -54.14 6.40 -7.02
CA ALA A 532 -53.13 6.60 -8.07
C ALA A 532 -52.94 5.33 -8.93
N MET A 533 -53.28 4.14 -8.43
CA MET A 533 -53.28 2.90 -9.19
C MET A 533 -54.36 2.86 -10.30
N PHE A 534 -55.41 3.69 -10.17
CA PHE A 534 -56.48 3.74 -11.16
C PHE A 534 -56.39 4.92 -12.14
N GLN A 535 -55.52 5.90 -11.84
CA GLN A 535 -55.25 7.05 -12.72
C GLN A 535 -53.78 7.05 -13.07
N GLN A 536 -53.44 6.57 -14.24
CA GLN A 536 -52.08 6.74 -14.88
C GLN A 536 -51.80 8.21 -15.22
N GLN A 537 -52.08 9.17 -14.34
CA GLN A 537 -51.71 10.54 -14.56
C GLN A 537 -50.28 10.77 -14.08
N SER A 538 -49.37 10.90 -15.04
CA SER A 538 -48.00 11.40 -14.78
C SER A 538 -48.08 12.76 -14.11
N GLN A 539 -47.45 12.91 -12.94
CA GLN A 539 -47.37 14.23 -12.32
C GLN A 539 -46.46 15.15 -13.16
N PRO A 540 -46.83 16.45 -13.25
CA PRO A 540 -45.98 17.39 -13.99
C PRO A 540 -44.62 17.55 -13.35
N LYS A 541 -43.58 17.47 -14.17
CA LYS A 541 -42.17 17.80 -13.78
C LYS A 541 -41.95 19.29 -13.81
N GLY A 542 -41.02 19.77 -12.98
CA GLY A 542 -40.47 21.11 -13.11
C GLY A 542 -39.62 21.21 -14.39
N ASP A 543 -39.49 22.42 -14.88
CA ASP A 543 -38.68 22.72 -16.05
C ASP A 543 -37.19 22.75 -15.67
N LEU A 544 -36.50 21.67 -16.03
CA LEU A 544 -35.07 21.48 -15.73
C LEU A 544 -34.18 22.45 -16.53
N SER A 545 -34.66 22.97 -17.67
CA SER A 545 -33.90 23.93 -18.48
C SER A 545 -33.59 25.21 -17.70
N GLN A 546 -34.49 25.64 -16.82
CA GLN A 546 -34.27 26.80 -15.94
C GLN A 546 -33.06 26.63 -15.01
N LEU A 547 -32.80 25.39 -14.56
CA LEU A 547 -31.64 25.07 -13.74
C LEU A 547 -30.38 25.12 -14.57
N TRP A 548 -30.39 24.49 -15.75
CA TRP A 548 -29.24 24.46 -16.66
C TRP A 548 -28.86 25.85 -17.16
N ASP A 549 -29.85 26.67 -17.49
CA ASP A 549 -29.63 28.09 -17.88
C ASP A 549 -28.91 28.90 -16.80
N VAL A 550 -29.28 28.69 -15.53
CA VAL A 550 -28.62 29.36 -14.39
C VAL A 550 -27.20 28.90 -14.20
N LEU A 551 -26.94 27.60 -14.44
CA LEU A 551 -25.61 27.00 -14.32
C LEU A 551 -24.75 27.22 -15.56
N GLY A 552 -25.32 27.69 -16.68
CA GLY A 552 -24.62 27.84 -17.95
C GLY A 552 -24.32 26.53 -18.64
N LEU A 553 -25.16 25.52 -18.44
CA LEU A 553 -25.00 24.17 -18.99
C LEU A 553 -26.03 23.91 -20.09
N GLU A 554 -25.61 23.20 -21.14
CA GLU A 554 -26.50 22.64 -22.15
C GLU A 554 -26.49 21.12 -22.04
N LEU A 555 -27.66 20.52 -21.85
CA LEU A 555 -27.81 19.07 -21.90
C LEU A 555 -28.09 18.64 -23.34
N SER A 556 -27.09 18.02 -23.97
CA SER A 556 -27.20 17.57 -25.36
C SER A 556 -27.97 16.25 -25.43
N ALA A 557 -29.07 16.24 -26.14
CA ALA A 557 -29.75 15.00 -26.50
C ALA A 557 -28.93 14.28 -27.58
N GLY A 558 -28.24 13.20 -27.20
CA GLY A 558 -27.57 12.31 -28.13
C GLY A 558 -28.57 11.52 -28.96
N SER A 559 -28.10 10.84 -30.02
CA SER A 559 -28.90 9.87 -30.76
C SER A 559 -29.09 8.62 -29.89
N GLY A 560 -30.14 8.65 -29.05
CA GLY A 560 -30.43 7.53 -28.15
C GLY A 560 -30.55 6.20 -28.91
N ARG A 561 -29.53 5.33 -28.70
CA ARG A 561 -29.67 3.93 -29.10
C ARG A 561 -30.66 3.25 -28.15
N PRO A 562 -31.58 2.42 -28.64
CA PRO A 562 -32.38 1.59 -27.74
C PRO A 562 -31.43 0.65 -27.00
N LEU A 563 -31.38 0.76 -25.67
CA LEU A 563 -30.61 -0.15 -24.84
C LEU A 563 -31.08 -1.60 -25.05
N MET A 564 -30.14 -2.53 -25.11
CA MET A 564 -30.40 -3.96 -25.25
C MET A 564 -31.19 -4.45 -24.05
N GLY A 565 -32.46 -4.87 -24.29
CA GLY A 565 -33.32 -5.47 -23.28
C GLY A 565 -34.38 -4.55 -22.68
N GLN A 566 -34.97 -4.94 -21.56
CA GLN A 566 -36.09 -4.27 -20.87
C GLN A 566 -35.73 -2.96 -20.15
N MET A 567 -34.49 -2.50 -20.22
CA MET A 567 -34.07 -1.20 -19.70
C MET A 567 -34.47 -0.11 -20.68
N GLY A 568 -35.26 0.85 -20.24
CA GLY A 568 -35.75 1.97 -21.05
C GLY A 568 -34.66 2.68 -21.85
N SER A 569 -35.03 3.53 -22.80
CA SER A 569 -34.09 4.39 -23.52
C SER A 569 -34.11 5.81 -22.92
N SER A 570 -32.94 6.43 -22.76
CA SER A 570 -32.84 7.84 -22.46
C SER A 570 -32.09 8.56 -23.59
N PRO A 571 -32.62 9.68 -24.13
CA PRO A 571 -31.91 10.44 -25.17
C PRO A 571 -30.63 11.12 -24.67
N TYR A 572 -30.43 11.17 -23.36
CA TYR A 572 -29.32 11.85 -22.72
C TYR A 572 -28.15 10.92 -22.38
N VAL A 573 -28.29 9.60 -22.50
CA VAL A 573 -27.20 8.67 -22.23
C VAL A 573 -26.17 8.73 -23.36
N VAL A 574 -24.92 8.97 -23.00
CA VAL A 574 -23.79 8.92 -23.94
C VAL A 574 -23.17 7.54 -24.01
N TRP A 575 -22.43 7.30 -25.08
CA TRP A 575 -21.77 6.01 -25.31
C TRP A 575 -20.40 6.22 -25.97
N GLN A 576 -19.54 5.22 -25.83
CA GLN A 576 -18.22 5.18 -26.48
C GLN A 576 -17.89 3.75 -26.91
N ASP A 577 -17.01 3.62 -27.92
CA ASP A 577 -16.51 2.31 -28.38
C ASP A 577 -15.18 1.91 -27.71
N TYR A 578 -14.73 2.68 -26.71
CA TYR A 578 -13.51 2.40 -25.96
C TYR A 578 -13.82 1.46 -24.79
N ASN A 579 -13.08 0.35 -24.71
CA ASN A 579 -13.10 -0.57 -23.57
C ASN A 579 -11.66 -0.96 -23.21
N PRO A 580 -11.11 -0.46 -22.11
CA PRO A 580 -9.75 -0.80 -21.65
C PRO A 580 -9.65 -2.25 -21.17
N HIS A 581 -10.79 -2.92 -20.94
CA HIS A 581 -10.85 -4.30 -20.45
C HIS A 581 -11.42 -5.26 -21.52
N PRO A 582 -10.67 -5.59 -22.58
CA PRO A 582 -11.21 -6.35 -23.74
C PRO A 582 -11.69 -7.77 -23.40
N LYS A 583 -11.34 -8.29 -22.23
CA LYS A 583 -11.84 -9.57 -21.71
C LYS A 583 -13.26 -9.49 -21.13
N LEU A 584 -13.77 -8.28 -20.87
CA LEU A 584 -15.10 -8.03 -20.37
C LEU A 584 -15.95 -7.49 -21.51
N GLU A 585 -17.03 -8.19 -21.84
CA GLU A 585 -18.05 -7.70 -22.76
C GLU A 585 -18.92 -6.68 -22.01
N LEU A 586 -18.55 -5.41 -22.08
CA LEU A 586 -19.27 -4.31 -21.45
C LEU A 586 -20.13 -3.57 -22.49
N PRO A 587 -21.30 -3.05 -22.08
CA PRO A 587 -22.10 -2.19 -22.95
C PRO A 587 -21.34 -0.93 -23.37
N SER A 588 -21.61 -0.40 -24.58
CA SER A 588 -20.97 0.84 -25.07
C SER A 588 -21.34 2.07 -24.24
N GLU A 589 -22.40 1.99 -23.47
CA GLU A 589 -22.88 3.00 -22.51
C GLU A 589 -22.08 3.02 -21.19
N PHE A 590 -21.10 2.12 -21.05
CA PHE A 590 -20.10 2.19 -19.98
C PHE A 590 -18.95 3.06 -20.46
N VAL A 591 -18.91 4.29 -19.97
CA VAL A 591 -17.93 5.30 -20.38
C VAL A 591 -16.74 5.27 -19.43
N PHE A 592 -15.58 4.94 -19.97
CA PHE A 592 -14.31 4.97 -19.26
C PHE A 592 -13.61 6.30 -19.53
N ILE A 593 -13.15 6.96 -18.48
CA ILE A 593 -12.26 8.12 -18.56
C ILE A 593 -10.92 7.67 -18.00
N ASP A 594 -9.92 7.63 -18.87
CA ASP A 594 -8.54 7.24 -18.56
C ASP A 594 -7.64 8.49 -18.55
N ALA A 595 -6.67 8.53 -17.65
CA ALA A 595 -5.71 9.62 -17.55
C ALA A 595 -4.87 9.81 -18.83
N GLU A 596 -4.67 8.73 -19.61
CA GLU A 596 -3.83 8.70 -20.80
C GLU A 596 -4.58 8.97 -22.14
N LEU A 597 -5.91 8.95 -22.13
CA LEU A 597 -6.72 9.14 -23.35
C LEU A 597 -6.59 10.54 -24.01
N GLY A 598 -5.89 11.48 -23.38
CA GLY A 598 -5.69 12.84 -23.88
C GLY A 598 -4.63 13.02 -24.96
N GLU A 599 -3.94 11.96 -25.40
CA GLU A 599 -2.84 12.06 -26.38
C GLU A 599 -3.25 12.05 -27.87
N ALA A 600 -4.50 11.79 -28.20
CA ALA A 600 -4.95 11.54 -29.57
C ALA A 600 -4.86 12.77 -30.52
N ASP A 601 -4.68 14.00 -30.06
CA ASP A 601 -4.72 15.24 -30.88
C ASP A 601 -3.54 16.20 -30.67
N GLY A 602 -2.35 15.70 -30.29
CA GLY A 602 -1.12 16.53 -30.30
C GLY A 602 -1.00 17.60 -29.21
N GLY A 603 -1.88 17.62 -28.26
CA GLY A 603 -1.82 18.45 -27.04
C GLY A 603 -1.92 17.57 -25.81
N VAL A 604 -0.96 17.68 -24.89
CA VAL A 604 -0.94 16.98 -23.61
C VAL A 604 -2.11 17.49 -22.73
N SER A 605 -3.32 17.06 -23.02
CA SER A 605 -4.49 17.28 -22.15
C SER A 605 -4.68 16.02 -21.30
N ARG A 606 -4.28 16.07 -20.05
CA ARG A 606 -4.61 15.03 -19.09
C ARG A 606 -6.10 15.08 -18.80
N SER A 607 -6.77 13.95 -18.86
CA SER A 607 -8.22 13.83 -18.52
C SER A 607 -8.51 14.24 -17.08
N PHE A 608 -7.54 14.04 -16.16
CA PHE A 608 -7.65 14.43 -14.77
C PHE A 608 -6.69 15.57 -14.42
N ASN A 609 -7.16 16.52 -13.65
CA ASN A 609 -6.34 17.62 -13.17
C ASN A 609 -5.53 17.18 -11.94
N PRO A 610 -4.18 17.10 -12.02
CA PRO A 610 -3.36 16.65 -10.90
C PRO A 610 -3.28 17.67 -9.76
N ALA A 611 -3.69 18.92 -9.99
CA ALA A 611 -3.70 19.96 -8.97
C ALA A 611 -5.05 20.02 -8.21
N ASN A 612 -6.08 19.32 -8.68
CA ASN A 612 -7.38 19.30 -8.04
C ASN A 612 -7.46 18.10 -7.08
N PRO A 613 -7.76 18.29 -5.79
CA PRO A 613 -7.84 17.21 -4.81
C PRO A 613 -8.89 16.13 -5.14
N ILE A 614 -9.91 16.44 -5.93
CA ILE A 614 -10.94 15.48 -6.36
C ILE A 614 -10.40 14.52 -7.43
N THR A 615 -9.57 15.03 -8.35
CA THR A 615 -9.11 14.28 -9.52
C THR A 615 -7.63 13.89 -9.46
N SER A 616 -6.89 14.41 -8.47
CA SER A 616 -5.48 14.07 -8.31
C SER A 616 -5.34 12.59 -7.89
N GLY A 617 -4.55 11.83 -8.64
CA GLY A 617 -4.34 10.40 -8.37
C GLY A 617 -5.35 9.45 -9.02
N LEU A 618 -6.41 9.96 -9.68
CA LEU A 618 -7.30 9.13 -10.48
C LEU A 618 -6.58 8.68 -11.76
N GLN A 619 -6.61 7.39 -12.04
CA GLN A 619 -6.04 6.79 -13.25
C GLN A 619 -7.13 6.45 -14.24
N GLU A 620 -8.22 5.86 -13.78
CA GLU A 620 -9.37 5.48 -14.57
C GLU A 620 -10.65 5.66 -13.75
N VAL A 621 -11.70 6.13 -14.37
CA VAL A 621 -13.04 6.20 -13.77
C VAL A 621 -14.06 5.63 -14.74
N LEU A 622 -14.89 4.70 -14.27
CA LEU A 622 -16.00 4.14 -15.02
C LEU A 622 -17.29 4.85 -14.63
N PHE A 623 -17.98 5.37 -15.63
CA PHE A 623 -19.34 5.88 -15.52
C PHE A 623 -20.32 4.96 -16.27
N PRO A 624 -21.12 4.15 -15.57
CA PRO A 624 -22.16 3.36 -16.20
C PRO A 624 -23.35 4.26 -16.55
N PHE A 625 -23.72 4.28 -17.82
CA PHE A 625 -24.85 5.03 -18.39
C PHE A 625 -24.84 6.56 -18.10
N PRO A 626 -23.69 7.27 -18.26
CA PRO A 626 -23.62 8.71 -17.98
C PRO A 626 -24.39 9.53 -19.00
N GLY A 627 -24.70 10.78 -18.61
CA GLY A 627 -25.29 11.81 -19.48
C GLY A 627 -24.30 12.84 -19.98
#